data_048e04c2978602fb6871e8e742d23b3e
#
_entry.id   048e04c2978602fb6871e8e742d23b3e
#
_cell.length_a   1.000
_cell.length_b   1.000
_cell.length_c   1.000
_cell.angle_alpha   90.00
_cell.angle_beta   90.00
_cell.angle_gamma   90.00
#
_symmetry.space_group_name_H-M   'P 1'
#
loop_
_entity.id
_entity.type
_entity.pdbx_description
1 polymer ?
#
loop_
_entity_poly.entity_id
_entity_poly.type
_entity_poly.pdbx_seq_one_letter_code
_entity_poly.pdbx_strand_id
1 'polypeptide(L)'
;MATASQATHAVAVHRFSASEPGAWSNSYLLSAGDEALLFDVFQLRTDAKKLAALVDASGKQLTKVWISHAHPDHFLQLDLILERFPGVQVLTTPDVLDDLKADGPWMFDLLKGKLGPKRPNAWSSRPRSQATV
;
A
#
# COMPACT_ATOMS: atom_id res chain seq x y z
N MET A 1 10.05 -24.99 28.96
CA MET A 1 9.96 -24.60 28.62
C MET A 1 9.59 -23.63 27.92
N ALA A 2 9.19 -23.19 27.94
CA ALA A 2 8.64 -22.09 27.23
C ALA A 2 9.49 -21.34 26.31
N THR A 3 10.64 -21.73 26.27
CA THR A 3 11.58 -21.05 25.38
C THR A 3 11.25 -21.21 23.92
N ALA A 4 10.43 -22.18 23.60
CA ALA A 4 10.01 -22.30 22.21
C ALA A 4 9.32 -21.05 21.72
N SER A 5 8.67 -20.32 22.63
CA SER A 5 8.02 -19.07 22.26
C SER A 5 9.02 -17.98 21.92
N GLN A 6 10.26 -18.21 22.19
CA GLN A 6 11.32 -17.27 21.85
C GLN A 6 11.75 -17.37 20.38
N ALA A 7 11.23 -18.34 19.69
CA ALA A 7 11.54 -18.41 18.26
C ALA A 7 11.07 -17.12 17.59
N THR A 8 12.02 -16.38 17.06
CA THR A 8 11.73 -15.17 16.34
C THR A 8 11.71 -15.47 14.86
N HIS A 9 10.72 -14.95 14.19
CA HIS A 9 10.69 -15.03 12.75
C HIS A 9 11.54 -13.90 12.20
N ALA A 10 12.47 -14.24 11.34
CA ALA A 10 13.18 -13.24 10.59
C ALA A 10 12.18 -12.48 9.72
N VAL A 11 12.33 -11.17 9.66
CA VAL A 11 11.53 -10.37 8.76
C VAL A 11 12.16 -10.43 7.38
N ALA A 12 11.40 -10.90 6.40
CA ALA A 12 11.80 -10.85 5.01
C ALA A 12 11.31 -9.55 4.40
N VAL A 13 12.15 -8.94 3.58
CA VAL A 13 11.82 -7.69 2.90
C VAL A 13 11.98 -7.91 1.40
N HIS A 14 10.90 -7.68 0.66
CA HIS A 14 10.92 -7.75 -0.79
C HIS A 14 10.57 -6.38 -1.35
N ARG A 15 11.42 -5.85 -2.22
CA ARG A 15 11.18 -4.57 -2.88
C ARG A 15 10.60 -4.82 -4.26
N PHE A 16 9.54 -4.10 -4.57
CA PHE A 16 8.96 -4.07 -5.91
C PHE A 16 9.03 -2.65 -6.42
N SER A 17 9.42 -2.47 -7.67
CA SER A 17 9.51 -1.15 -8.28
C SER A 17 8.44 -0.99 -9.34
N ALA A 18 7.82 0.17 -9.36
CA ALA A 18 6.86 0.54 -10.37
C ALA A 18 7.54 0.74 -11.73
N SER A 19 6.73 0.79 -12.78
CA SER A 19 7.19 1.10 -14.13
C SER A 19 7.62 2.57 -14.24
N GLU A 20 8.20 2.94 -15.38
CA GLU A 20 8.59 4.33 -15.65
C GLU A 20 7.42 5.30 -15.45
N PRO A 21 6.25 5.10 -16.10
CA PRO A 21 5.14 6.01 -15.89
C PRO A 21 4.59 5.97 -14.46
N GLY A 22 4.95 4.99 -13.67
CA GLY A 22 4.67 4.93 -12.23
C GLY A 22 5.74 5.60 -11.39
N ALA A 23 6.63 6.36 -12.00
CA ALA A 23 7.70 7.12 -11.36
C ALA A 23 8.76 6.23 -10.68
N TRP A 24 8.85 4.97 -11.08
CA TRP A 24 9.76 3.99 -10.47
C TRP A 24 9.68 3.95 -8.95
N SER A 25 8.56 4.33 -8.37
CA SER A 25 8.41 4.28 -6.91
C SER A 25 8.55 2.84 -6.42
N ASN A 26 8.91 2.71 -5.17
CA ASN A 26 9.12 1.40 -4.57
C ASN A 26 7.99 1.07 -3.60
N SER A 27 7.65 -0.20 -3.57
CA SER A 27 6.82 -0.79 -2.54
C SER A 27 7.62 -1.89 -1.87
N TYR A 28 7.37 -2.10 -0.59
CA TYR A 28 8.08 -3.11 0.18
C TYR A 28 7.07 -4.04 0.83
N LEU A 29 7.26 -5.33 0.64
CA LEU A 29 6.51 -6.33 1.37
C LEU A 29 7.37 -6.87 2.50
N LEU A 30 6.95 -6.61 3.73
CA LEU A 30 7.62 -7.14 4.90
C LEU A 30 6.82 -8.32 5.41
N SER A 31 7.45 -9.45 5.57
CA SER A 31 6.75 -10.63 6.07
C SER A 31 7.48 -11.28 7.23
N ALA A 32 6.71 -11.81 8.15
CA ALA A 32 7.20 -12.56 9.29
C ALA A 32 6.15 -13.61 9.63
N GLY A 33 6.57 -14.87 9.76
CA GLY A 33 5.62 -15.96 9.92
C GLY A 33 4.66 -16.01 8.73
N ASP A 34 3.37 -16.02 9.01
CA ASP A 34 2.33 -16.11 8.00
C ASP A 34 1.75 -14.76 7.58
N GLU A 35 2.21 -13.68 8.19
CA GLU A 35 1.66 -12.36 7.97
C GLU A 35 2.59 -11.48 7.17
N ALA A 36 2.01 -10.50 6.50
CA ALA A 36 2.76 -9.51 5.75
C ALA A 36 2.18 -8.12 5.91
N LEU A 37 3.05 -7.14 5.80
CA LEU A 37 2.72 -5.73 5.77
C LEU A 37 3.25 -5.16 4.45
N LEU A 38 2.45 -4.37 3.77
CA LEU A 38 2.83 -3.73 2.52
C LEU A 38 3.08 -2.24 2.77
N PHE A 39 4.23 -1.76 2.29
CA PHE A 39 4.60 -0.35 2.37
C PHE A 39 4.37 0.28 1.01
N ASP A 40 3.40 1.20 0.92
CA ASP A 40 3.05 1.95 -0.28
C ASP A 40 2.50 1.08 -1.41
N VAL A 41 1.70 1.68 -2.28
CA VAL A 41 0.86 0.90 -3.20
C VAL A 41 0.80 1.46 -4.63
N PHE A 42 1.69 2.38 -4.97
CA PHE A 42 1.83 2.90 -6.34
C PHE A 42 0.69 3.83 -6.80
N GLN A 43 0.90 4.43 -7.96
CA GLN A 43 -0.10 5.33 -8.57
C GLN A 43 -0.79 4.74 -9.79
N LEU A 44 -0.18 3.76 -10.46
CA LEU A 44 -0.77 3.16 -11.66
C LEU A 44 -1.47 1.86 -11.33
N ARG A 45 -2.66 1.71 -11.90
CA ARG A 45 -3.45 0.51 -11.72
C ARG A 45 -2.71 -0.75 -12.19
N THR A 46 -1.99 -0.64 -13.31
CA THR A 46 -1.22 -1.78 -13.83
C THR A 46 -0.12 -2.22 -12.89
N ASP A 47 0.59 -1.27 -12.27
CA ASP A 47 1.63 -1.58 -11.30
C ASP A 47 1.03 -2.18 -10.02
N ALA A 48 -0.08 -1.63 -9.57
CA ALA A 48 -0.75 -2.13 -8.36
C ALA A 48 -1.32 -3.54 -8.57
N LYS A 49 -1.78 -3.87 -9.76
CA LYS A 49 -2.22 -5.24 -10.07
C LYS A 49 -1.06 -6.22 -10.00
N LYS A 50 0.09 -5.84 -10.52
CA LYS A 50 1.29 -6.67 -10.42
C LYS A 50 1.72 -6.83 -8.95
N LEU A 51 1.64 -5.75 -8.19
CA LEU A 51 1.95 -5.78 -6.77
C LEU A 51 1.02 -6.74 -6.02
N ALA A 52 -0.28 -6.68 -6.29
CA ALA A 52 -1.22 -7.59 -5.67
C ALA A 52 -0.92 -9.05 -6.02
N ALA A 53 -0.57 -9.32 -7.27
CA ALA A 53 -0.18 -10.67 -7.70
C ALA A 53 1.06 -11.16 -6.97
N LEU A 54 2.02 -10.29 -6.73
CA LEU A 54 3.24 -10.63 -5.99
C LEU A 54 2.93 -10.92 -4.51
N VAL A 55 2.02 -10.17 -3.91
CA VAL A 55 1.55 -10.45 -2.55
C VAL A 55 0.89 -11.82 -2.49
N ASP A 56 0.02 -12.14 -3.44
CA ASP A 56 -0.60 -13.47 -3.51
C ASP A 56 0.45 -14.57 -3.64
N ALA A 57 1.43 -14.36 -4.51
CA ALA A 57 2.48 -15.35 -4.76
C ALA A 57 3.36 -15.59 -3.54
N SER A 58 3.42 -14.65 -2.62
CA SER A 58 4.21 -14.82 -1.40
C SER A 58 3.63 -15.89 -0.47
N GLY A 59 2.35 -16.22 -0.62
CA GLY A 59 1.66 -17.15 0.28
C GLY A 59 1.39 -16.58 1.66
N LYS A 60 1.69 -15.31 1.88
CA LYS A 60 1.48 -14.66 3.17
C LYS A 60 0.12 -13.98 3.20
N GLN A 61 -0.43 -13.83 4.39
CA GLN A 61 -1.66 -13.09 4.59
C GLN A 61 -1.33 -11.61 4.79
N LEU A 62 -1.76 -10.79 3.87
CA LEU A 62 -1.60 -9.35 4.00
C LEU A 62 -2.57 -8.84 5.06
N THR A 63 -2.04 -8.30 6.15
CA THR A 63 -2.85 -7.81 7.26
C THR A 63 -2.81 -6.29 7.40
N LYS A 64 -1.77 -5.66 6.90
CA LYS A 64 -1.56 -4.23 7.06
C LYS A 64 -0.99 -3.62 5.80
N VAL A 65 -1.39 -2.38 5.54
CA VAL A 65 -0.77 -1.51 4.54
C VAL A 65 -0.35 -0.23 5.26
N TRP A 66 0.90 0.14 5.09
CA TRP A 66 1.42 1.39 5.62
C TRP A 66 1.61 2.39 4.49
N ILE A 67 1.10 3.59 4.63
CA ILE A 67 1.34 4.68 3.68
C ILE A 67 2.38 5.62 4.28
N SER A 68 3.50 5.77 3.57
CA SER A 68 4.63 6.52 4.07
C SER A 68 4.42 8.04 4.02
N HIS A 69 3.81 8.52 2.96
CA HIS A 69 3.52 9.95 2.80
C HIS A 69 2.49 10.17 1.68
N ALA A 70 1.97 11.38 1.60
CA ALA A 70 0.84 11.70 0.74
C ALA A 70 1.29 12.16 -0.66
N HIS A 71 2.13 11.37 -1.32
CA HIS A 71 2.43 11.55 -2.74
C HIS A 71 1.73 10.46 -3.55
N PRO A 72 1.19 10.79 -4.74
CA PRO A 72 0.33 9.87 -5.48
C PRO A 72 0.96 8.50 -5.77
N ASP A 73 2.25 8.48 -6.08
CA ASP A 73 2.96 7.25 -6.41
C ASP A 73 3.11 6.31 -5.21
N HIS A 74 2.67 6.72 -4.03
CA HIS A 74 2.73 5.92 -2.83
C HIS A 74 1.36 5.47 -2.33
N PHE A 75 0.26 6.19 -2.63
CA PHE A 75 -1.04 5.84 -2.06
C PHE A 75 -2.20 5.74 -3.05
N LEU A 76 -2.04 6.20 -4.28
CA LEU A 76 -3.19 6.43 -5.15
C LEU A 76 -3.98 5.16 -5.47
N GLN A 77 -3.34 4.00 -5.50
CA GLN A 77 -3.99 2.72 -5.77
C GLN A 77 -4.42 1.96 -4.52
N LEU A 78 -4.58 2.67 -3.42
CA LEU A 78 -5.00 2.05 -2.16
C LEU A 78 -6.34 1.33 -2.29
N ASP A 79 -7.28 1.90 -3.03
CA ASP A 79 -8.58 1.30 -3.25
C ASP A 79 -8.48 -0.09 -3.91
N LEU A 80 -7.61 -0.24 -4.90
CA LEU A 80 -7.38 -1.52 -5.55
C LEU A 80 -6.86 -2.57 -4.55
N ILE A 81 -5.90 -2.17 -3.73
CA ILE A 81 -5.33 -3.09 -2.74
C ILE A 81 -6.36 -3.48 -1.70
N LEU A 82 -7.17 -2.53 -1.23
CA LEU A 82 -8.20 -2.82 -0.24
C LEU A 82 -9.33 -3.67 -0.79
N GLU A 83 -9.62 -3.52 -2.06
CA GLU A 83 -10.62 -4.34 -2.75
C GLU A 83 -10.11 -5.77 -2.91
N ARG A 84 -8.83 -5.91 -3.24
CA ARG A 84 -8.22 -7.21 -3.44
C ARG A 84 -7.95 -7.96 -2.13
N PHE A 85 -7.65 -7.24 -1.07
CA PHE A 85 -7.35 -7.80 0.25
C PHE A 85 -8.29 -7.18 1.29
N PRO A 86 -9.55 -7.62 1.32
CA PRO A 86 -10.50 -7.09 2.29
C PRO A 86 -10.07 -7.42 3.71
N GLY A 87 -10.34 -6.52 4.62
CA GLY A 87 -9.96 -6.71 6.01
C GLY A 87 -8.57 -6.19 6.37
N VAL A 88 -7.80 -5.74 5.39
CA VAL A 88 -6.51 -5.13 5.66
C VAL A 88 -6.69 -3.83 6.43
N GLN A 89 -5.85 -3.66 7.45
CA GLN A 89 -5.79 -2.43 8.22
C GLN A 89 -4.82 -1.46 7.54
N VAL A 90 -5.26 -0.24 7.31
CA VAL A 90 -4.40 0.80 6.73
C VAL A 90 -3.86 1.67 7.84
N LEU A 91 -2.56 1.87 7.84
CA LEU A 91 -1.84 2.60 8.87
C LEU A 91 -1.04 3.75 8.25
N THR A 92 -0.97 4.84 8.97
CA THR A 92 -0.09 5.95 8.63
C THR A 92 0.06 6.84 9.87
N THR A 93 0.89 7.87 9.78
CA THR A 93 0.99 8.84 10.86
C THR A 93 -0.17 9.83 10.80
N PRO A 94 -0.50 10.50 11.93
CA PRO A 94 -1.55 11.52 11.93
C PRO A 94 -1.29 12.64 10.92
N ASP A 95 -0.07 13.09 10.79
CA ASP A 95 0.28 14.16 9.85
C ASP A 95 0.04 13.73 8.40
N VAL A 96 0.45 12.51 8.04
CA VAL A 96 0.20 11.98 6.71
C VAL A 96 -1.29 11.81 6.45
N LEU A 97 -2.04 11.37 7.46
CA LEU A 97 -3.50 11.25 7.32
C LEU A 97 -4.14 12.60 7.01
N ASP A 98 -3.71 13.64 7.70
CA ASP A 98 -4.20 14.99 7.44
C ASP A 98 -3.86 15.44 6.02
N ASP A 99 -2.65 15.17 5.57
CA ASP A 99 -2.24 15.48 4.20
C ASP A 99 -3.08 14.71 3.17
N LEU A 100 -3.35 13.44 3.42
CA LEU A 100 -4.18 12.63 2.53
C LEU A 100 -5.60 13.19 2.42
N LYS A 101 -6.16 13.65 3.52
CA LYS A 101 -7.50 14.25 3.53
C LYS A 101 -7.52 15.60 2.83
N ALA A 102 -6.49 16.41 3.02
CA ALA A 102 -6.42 17.75 2.44
C ALA A 102 -6.09 17.70 0.95
N ASP A 103 -5.09 16.92 0.58
CA ASP A 103 -4.50 16.98 -0.75
C ASP A 103 -4.94 15.85 -1.69
N GLY A 104 -5.38 14.73 -1.12
CA GLY A 104 -5.76 13.56 -1.91
C GLY A 104 -6.77 13.85 -3.01
N PRO A 105 -7.89 14.54 -2.71
CA PRO A 105 -8.90 14.79 -3.74
C PRO A 105 -8.37 15.57 -4.95
N TRP A 106 -7.61 16.63 -4.72
CA TRP A 106 -7.11 17.41 -5.85
C TRP A 106 -6.00 16.67 -6.60
N MET A 107 -5.18 15.88 -5.91
CA MET A 107 -4.19 15.03 -6.58
C MET A 107 -4.86 14.01 -7.49
N PHE A 108 -5.93 13.41 -7.00
CA PHE A 108 -6.71 12.47 -7.81
C PHE A 108 -7.26 13.16 -9.06
N ASP A 109 -7.86 14.33 -8.89
CA ASP A 109 -8.42 15.10 -10.01
C ASP A 109 -7.34 15.54 -11.01
N LEU A 110 -6.21 15.99 -10.52
CA LEU A 110 -5.09 16.40 -11.35
C LEU A 110 -4.59 15.26 -12.25
N LEU A 111 -4.52 14.06 -11.68
CA LEU A 111 -3.91 12.92 -12.34
C LEU A 111 -4.88 12.10 -13.18
N LYS A 112 -6.18 12.25 -12.97
CA LYS A 112 -7.15 11.38 -13.65
C LYS A 112 -7.04 11.44 -15.17
N GLY A 113 -6.75 12.61 -15.73
CA GLY A 113 -6.59 12.75 -17.16
C GLY A 113 -5.23 12.23 -17.65
N LYS A 114 -4.21 12.29 -16.81
CA LYS A 114 -2.86 11.88 -17.19
C LYS A 114 -2.67 10.38 -17.11
N LEU A 115 -3.32 9.74 -16.16
CA LEU A 115 -3.20 8.31 -15.95
C LEU A 115 -4.13 7.49 -16.84
N GLY A 116 -5.19 8.13 -17.36
CA GLY A 116 -6.15 7.46 -18.21
C GLY A 116 -6.72 6.20 -17.56
N PRO A 117 -6.78 5.08 -18.31
CA PRO A 117 -7.33 3.84 -17.77
C PRO A 117 -6.49 3.21 -16.66
N LYS A 118 -5.29 3.72 -16.42
CA LYS A 118 -4.41 3.24 -15.36
C LYS A 118 -4.67 3.91 -14.02
N ARG A 119 -5.51 4.95 -14.00
CA ARG A 119 -5.86 5.63 -12.77
C ARG A 119 -6.78 4.78 -11.90
N PRO A 120 -6.90 5.10 -10.62
CA PRO A 120 -7.91 4.46 -9.77
C PRO A 120 -9.33 4.74 -10.29
N ASN A 121 -10.25 3.86 -9.97
CA ASN A 121 -11.64 4.03 -10.37
C ASN A 121 -12.29 5.24 -9.68
N ALA A 122 -11.92 5.48 -8.43
CA ALA A 122 -12.47 6.58 -7.66
C ALA A 122 -11.51 6.97 -6.56
N TRP A 123 -11.62 8.23 -6.10
CA TRP A 123 -10.89 8.64 -4.93
C TRP A 123 -11.46 7.94 -3.70
N SER A 124 -10.56 7.48 -2.85
CA SER A 124 -10.92 6.91 -1.56
C SER A 124 -10.25 7.73 -0.47
N SER A 125 -11.02 8.13 0.52
CA SER A 125 -10.49 8.84 1.67
C SER A 125 -9.78 7.93 2.67
N ARG A 126 -9.62 6.67 2.34
CA ARG A 126 -8.83 5.75 3.16
C ARG A 126 -7.36 6.11 3.07
N PRO A 127 -6.57 5.92 4.10
CA PRO A 127 -6.95 5.30 5.37
C PRO A 127 -7.80 6.23 6.20
N ARG A 128 -8.75 5.69 6.94
CA ARG A 128 -9.57 6.55 7.72
C ARG A 128 -9.07 6.56 9.10
N SER A 129 -9.35 6.00 9.94
CA SER A 129 -9.15 6.11 11.36
C SER A 129 -7.98 5.31 11.88
N GLN A 130 -7.23 4.72 11.02
CA GLN A 130 -6.16 3.80 11.43
C GLN A 130 -4.81 4.48 11.53
N ALA A 131 -4.79 5.80 11.52
CA ALA A 131 -3.56 6.55 11.65
C ALA A 131 -3.03 6.39 13.05
N THR A 132 -2.04 5.58 13.19
CA THR A 132 -1.35 5.38 14.45
C THR A 132 0.11 5.18 14.17
N VAL A 133 0.89 5.38 15.15
CA VAL A 133 2.32 5.18 15.02
C VAL A 133 2.81 4.34 16.17
#